data_70a120ec680b661975b759e7795b2fac
#
_entry.id   70a120ec680b661975b759e7795b2fac
#
_cell.length_a   1.000
_cell.length_b   1.000
_cell.length_c   1.000
_cell.angle_alpha   90.00
_cell.angle_beta   90.00
_cell.angle_gamma   90.00
#
_symmetry.space_group_name_H-M   'P 1'
#
loop_
_entity.id
_entity.type
_entity.pdbx_description
1 polymer ?
#
loop_
_entity_poly.entity_id
_entity_poly.type
_entity_poly.pdbx_seq_one_letter_code
_entity_poly.pdbx_strand_id
1 'polypeptide(L)'
;MGKKNEIDQQQLILETPNIQKPPPYLIKVKSPRITLSGNVALTELEVKLIDTRVFQRLRTIKQLGMSHLVYPSANHNRFEHSLGTLYKADLMINKIRTNDHLEDHERDISYPDEQIIRLVALLHDVPFLPFGHTLEDEARIIDKHDEDEIRFNYFFKESDLGKVLKENLPESQLDKLFLILRTSSKDVEKLMDIAYISDIVKNTLCADLLDYLPRDGYYCDLTEKLSERFLDYICIRRYPEDTNIRRIIVKLDKKKKGIDEAYWPRSDLLSEMRDLLKFRFSLGQKVYYHHTKKKASCMISRAVQEVLGTNKLTINRLSMIGDEELLTFLEESGNKIAENLVSKIRTRNLYKKLIYRLKFKDVMPEYQNGLITDYHENASKRREMEDYLADYVGLNHGDVLIYCPSAAMQHKIPETLVTWQNGIKRLKDIGDRDDPITYKDIHLIIEQHHHLWTFEVFLTPDQVSTEHFRELQKLCRTLFEQETQENNRDDYLRDFYDAQVLKACSNNGLIHVNREIIVGEIMSNHRTNPKQTYRDIENYVINSYDEKKI
;
A
#
# COMPACT_ATOMS: atom_id res chain seq x y z
N MET A 1 17.22 59.05 52.21
CA MET A 1 18.32 58.93 51.24
C MET A 1 18.44 57.53 50.83
N GLY A 2 17.79 57.10 49.77
CA GLY A 2 17.78 55.75 49.23
C GLY A 2 18.25 55.82 47.76
N LYS A 3 19.38 55.22 47.46
CA LYS A 3 19.87 55.07 46.09
C LYS A 3 19.04 54.02 45.39
N LYS A 4 18.33 54.40 44.32
CA LYS A 4 17.76 53.47 43.32
C LYS A 4 18.92 52.90 42.54
N ASN A 5 19.04 51.54 42.58
CA ASN A 5 19.84 50.82 41.61
C ASN A 5 19.08 50.79 40.29
N GLU A 6 19.53 51.51 39.30
CA GLU A 6 19.23 51.30 37.89
C GLU A 6 19.91 50.02 37.47
N ILE A 7 19.10 48.97 37.26
CA ILE A 7 19.54 47.76 36.60
C ILE A 7 19.54 48.04 35.10
N ASP A 8 20.72 47.98 34.56
CA ASP A 8 21.07 48.19 33.16
C ASP A 8 20.23 47.24 32.25
N GLN A 9 19.31 47.84 31.51
CA GLN A 9 18.54 47.16 30.47
C GLN A 9 19.35 47.07 29.16
N GLN A 10 20.58 46.68 29.22
CA GLN A 10 21.37 46.42 28.02
C GLN A 10 21.74 44.92 27.97
N GLN A 11 21.40 44.31 26.82
CA GLN A 11 21.84 43.02 26.31
C GLN A 11 21.16 41.76 26.85
N LEU A 12 19.94 41.54 26.40
CA LEU A 12 19.53 40.23 25.94
C LEU A 12 18.98 40.36 24.50
N ILE A 13 19.84 40.79 23.61
CA ILE A 13 19.64 40.48 22.19
C ILE A 13 20.08 39.00 22.07
N LEU A 14 19.12 38.09 22.23
CA LEU A 14 19.28 36.73 21.77
C LEU A 14 19.62 36.85 20.29
N GLU A 15 20.86 36.53 19.92
CA GLU A 15 21.26 36.35 18.54
C GLU A 15 20.32 35.32 17.95
N THR A 16 19.30 35.76 17.22
CA THR A 16 18.51 34.89 16.38
C THR A 16 19.46 34.29 15.38
N PRO A 17 19.49 32.92 15.25
CA PRO A 17 20.34 32.30 14.26
C PRO A 17 20.08 33.00 12.92
N ASN A 18 21.13 33.22 12.17
CA ASN A 18 21.11 33.91 10.88
C ASN A 18 20.35 33.02 9.86
N ILE A 19 19.02 32.99 10.01
CA ILE A 19 18.12 32.24 9.13
C ILE A 19 18.14 32.99 7.81
N GLN A 20 18.94 32.52 6.86
CA GLN A 20 18.92 33.03 5.49
C GLN A 20 17.47 33.05 5.01
N LYS A 21 17.01 34.19 4.46
CA LYS A 21 15.66 34.27 3.88
C LYS A 21 15.49 33.13 2.84
N PRO A 22 14.35 32.43 2.88
CA PRO A 22 14.11 31.37 1.92
C PRO A 22 14.16 31.96 0.50
N PRO A 23 14.69 31.20 -0.47
CA PRO A 23 14.75 31.64 -1.87
C PRO A 23 13.32 31.85 -2.41
N PRO A 24 13.15 32.67 -3.47
CA PRO A 24 11.83 33.03 -4.01
C PRO A 24 10.92 31.83 -4.30
N TYR A 25 11.48 30.71 -4.78
CA TYR A 25 10.72 29.50 -5.09
C TYR A 25 10.15 28.76 -3.87
N LEU A 26 10.56 29.09 -2.65
CA LEU A 26 10.02 28.56 -1.40
C LEU A 26 9.08 29.54 -0.67
N ILE A 27 8.85 30.75 -1.22
CA ILE A 27 7.89 31.69 -0.66
C ILE A 27 6.49 31.11 -0.75
N LYS A 28 5.77 31.12 0.37
CA LYS A 28 4.39 30.62 0.46
C LYS A 28 3.42 31.70 -0.06
N VAL A 29 2.58 31.34 -1.01
CA VAL A 29 1.66 32.29 -1.70
C VAL A 29 0.18 31.99 -1.46
N LYS A 30 -0.16 30.76 -1.04
CA LYS A 30 -1.53 30.31 -0.82
C LYS A 30 -1.59 29.37 0.38
N SER A 31 -2.73 29.33 1.07
CA SER A 31 -2.88 28.50 2.26
C SER A 31 -4.28 27.90 2.34
N PRO A 32 -4.58 26.82 1.59
CA PRO A 32 -5.85 26.11 1.74
C PRO A 32 -5.98 25.48 3.12
N ARG A 33 -7.21 25.41 3.63
CA ARG A 33 -7.52 24.78 4.90
C ARG A 33 -8.07 23.37 4.68
N ILE A 34 -7.52 22.40 5.37
CA ILE A 34 -7.98 21.01 5.35
C ILE A 34 -8.21 20.48 6.77
N THR A 35 -9.04 19.44 6.88
CA THR A 35 -9.33 18.78 8.15
C THR A 35 -8.03 18.26 8.80
N LEU A 36 -7.90 18.40 10.11
CA LEU A 36 -6.78 17.99 10.97
C LEU A 36 -5.49 18.79 10.81
N SER A 37 -5.10 19.16 9.60
CA SER A 37 -3.84 19.90 9.36
C SER A 37 -4.01 21.42 9.45
N GLY A 38 -5.25 21.93 9.39
CA GLY A 38 -5.50 23.36 9.36
C GLY A 38 -5.06 23.99 8.03
N ASN A 39 -4.31 25.09 8.10
CA ASN A 39 -3.84 25.80 6.91
C ASN A 39 -2.54 25.21 6.40
N VAL A 40 -2.53 24.74 5.14
CA VAL A 40 -1.37 24.17 4.46
C VAL A 40 -0.72 25.24 3.58
N ALA A 41 0.46 25.70 3.95
CA ALA A 41 1.15 26.76 3.23
C ALA A 41 1.80 26.22 1.94
N LEU A 42 1.46 26.80 0.79
CA LEU A 42 1.87 26.38 -0.55
C LEU A 42 2.75 27.41 -1.25
N THR A 43 3.77 26.94 -1.95
CA THR A 43 4.57 27.74 -2.88
C THR A 43 3.83 27.95 -4.21
N GLU A 44 4.34 28.85 -5.05
CA GLU A 44 3.77 29.09 -6.38
C GLU A 44 3.76 27.83 -7.26
N LEU A 45 4.86 27.07 -7.26
CA LEU A 45 4.94 25.81 -8.02
C LEU A 45 3.92 24.79 -7.52
N GLU A 46 3.80 24.61 -6.20
CA GLU A 46 2.82 23.69 -5.62
C GLU A 46 1.39 24.05 -5.98
N VAL A 47 1.06 25.36 -6.02
CA VAL A 47 -0.25 25.82 -6.50
C VAL A 47 -0.47 25.46 -7.96
N LYS A 48 0.51 25.70 -8.83
CA LYS A 48 0.42 25.33 -10.25
C LYS A 48 0.20 23.81 -10.44
N LEU A 49 0.89 22.98 -9.65
CA LEU A 49 0.75 21.51 -9.70
C LEU A 49 -0.62 21.06 -9.23
N ILE A 50 -1.11 21.61 -8.12
CA ILE A 50 -2.43 21.29 -7.57
C ILE A 50 -3.54 21.67 -8.56
N ASP A 51 -3.41 22.76 -9.28
CA ASP A 51 -4.41 23.24 -10.23
C ASP A 51 -4.41 22.46 -11.56
N THR A 52 -3.52 21.46 -11.74
CA THR A 52 -3.56 20.56 -12.91
C THR A 52 -4.75 19.59 -12.84
N ARG A 53 -5.29 19.19 -13.99
CA ARG A 53 -6.40 18.23 -14.07
C ARG A 53 -6.05 16.89 -13.42
N VAL A 54 -4.83 16.43 -13.63
CA VAL A 54 -4.32 15.17 -13.07
C VAL A 54 -4.33 15.22 -11.54
N PHE A 55 -3.91 16.31 -10.92
CA PHE A 55 -3.94 16.44 -9.48
C PHE A 55 -5.38 16.64 -8.94
N GLN A 56 -6.20 17.46 -9.60
CA GLN A 56 -7.59 17.68 -9.21
C GLN A 56 -8.43 16.40 -9.23
N ARG A 57 -8.08 15.42 -10.08
CA ARG A 57 -8.69 14.08 -10.12
C ARG A 57 -8.66 13.39 -8.74
N LEU A 58 -7.63 13.62 -7.93
CA LEU A 58 -7.51 13.03 -6.59
C LEU A 58 -8.69 13.35 -5.67
N ARG A 59 -9.46 14.41 -5.95
CA ARG A 59 -10.69 14.75 -5.22
C ARG A 59 -11.80 13.71 -5.41
N THR A 60 -11.75 12.96 -6.50
CA THR A 60 -12.75 11.95 -6.87
C THR A 60 -12.31 10.53 -6.54
N ILE A 61 -11.13 10.37 -5.90
CA ILE A 61 -10.59 9.07 -5.46
C ILE A 61 -10.60 9.05 -3.92
N LYS A 62 -11.42 8.17 -3.34
CA LYS A 62 -11.48 7.99 -1.89
C LYS A 62 -10.20 7.36 -1.36
N GLN A 63 -9.69 7.90 -0.25
CA GLN A 63 -8.47 7.39 0.40
C GLN A 63 -8.61 5.92 0.81
N LEU A 64 -9.74 5.55 1.35
CA LEU A 64 -10.02 4.21 1.88
C LEU A 64 -10.82 3.30 0.93
N GLY A 65 -10.92 3.66 -0.35
CA GLY A 65 -11.62 2.88 -1.36
C GLY A 65 -13.02 2.47 -0.92
N MET A 66 -13.28 1.16 -0.81
CA MET A 66 -14.60 0.61 -0.46
C MET A 66 -14.97 0.70 1.03
N SER A 67 -14.13 1.28 1.90
CA SER A 67 -14.43 1.36 3.35
C SER A 67 -15.64 2.24 3.68
N HIS A 68 -16.04 3.16 2.78
CA HIS A 68 -17.27 3.97 2.95
C HIS A 68 -18.56 3.13 3.01
N LEU A 69 -18.53 1.89 2.52
CA LEU A 69 -19.64 0.94 2.66
C LEU A 69 -19.77 0.37 4.08
N VAL A 70 -18.74 0.55 4.92
CA VAL A 70 -18.71 0.15 6.33
C VAL A 70 -18.83 1.38 7.23
N TYR A 71 -18.02 2.39 6.94
CA TYR A 71 -17.97 3.68 7.64
C TYR A 71 -18.49 4.76 6.70
N PRO A 72 -19.76 5.16 6.78
CA PRO A 72 -20.36 6.11 5.84
C PRO A 72 -19.64 7.46 5.76
N SER A 73 -18.94 7.85 6.83
CA SER A 73 -18.14 9.08 6.90
C SER A 73 -16.78 8.97 6.18
N ALA A 74 -16.31 7.75 5.86
CA ALA A 74 -15.00 7.52 5.23
C ALA A 74 -14.98 7.91 3.74
N ASN A 75 -15.25 9.19 3.46
CA ASN A 75 -15.32 9.78 2.12
C ASN A 75 -14.21 10.79 1.84
N HIS A 76 -13.25 10.96 2.76
CA HIS A 76 -12.07 11.76 2.49
C HIS A 76 -11.28 11.19 1.33
N ASN A 77 -10.61 12.05 0.61
CA ASN A 77 -10.02 11.74 -0.67
C ASN A 77 -8.49 11.91 -0.67
N ARG A 78 -7.86 11.41 -1.70
CA ARG A 78 -6.40 11.49 -1.85
C ARG A 78 -5.88 12.91 -2.01
N PHE A 79 -6.70 13.85 -2.47
CA PHE A 79 -6.34 15.26 -2.54
C PHE A 79 -6.08 15.84 -1.15
N GLU A 80 -6.96 15.58 -0.19
CA GLU A 80 -6.78 16.02 1.20
C GLU A 80 -5.55 15.38 1.83
N HIS A 81 -5.34 14.09 1.61
CA HIS A 81 -4.20 13.34 2.10
C HIS A 81 -2.88 13.88 1.53
N SER A 82 -2.78 14.13 0.23
CA SER A 82 -1.57 14.69 -0.38
C SER A 82 -1.18 16.05 0.22
N LEU A 83 -2.17 16.92 0.48
CA LEU A 83 -1.94 18.18 1.18
C LEU A 83 -1.53 17.97 2.65
N GLY A 84 -2.12 17.01 3.32
CA GLY A 84 -1.79 16.67 4.70
C GLY A 84 -0.38 16.08 4.83
N THR A 85 0.01 15.21 3.90
CA THR A 85 1.39 14.69 3.82
C THR A 85 2.40 15.82 3.59
N LEU A 86 2.10 16.77 2.70
CA LEU A 86 2.92 17.97 2.52
C LEU A 86 3.06 18.78 3.81
N TYR A 87 1.97 18.98 4.56
CA TYR A 87 1.98 19.68 5.84
C TYR A 87 2.88 18.96 6.87
N LYS A 88 2.78 17.65 6.97
CA LYS A 88 3.62 16.84 7.87
C LYS A 88 5.10 16.87 7.47
N ALA A 89 5.39 16.82 6.18
CA ALA A 89 6.75 16.94 5.67
C ALA A 89 7.35 18.32 6.00
N ASP A 90 6.60 19.40 5.81
CA ASP A 90 7.01 20.78 6.20
C ASP A 90 7.26 20.88 7.71
N LEU A 91 6.42 20.24 8.52
CA LEU A 91 6.60 20.16 9.97
C LEU A 91 7.91 19.44 10.33
N MET A 92 8.19 18.28 9.70
CA MET A 92 9.42 17.52 9.95
C MET A 92 10.67 18.33 9.54
N ILE A 93 10.66 18.99 8.39
CA ILE A 93 11.75 19.87 7.95
C ILE A 93 12.01 20.96 8.99
N ASN A 94 10.96 21.65 9.43
CA ASN A 94 11.08 22.71 10.42
C ASN A 94 11.62 22.18 11.75
N LYS A 95 11.14 21.03 12.23
CA LYS A 95 11.63 20.38 13.45
C LYS A 95 13.12 20.06 13.37
N ILE A 96 13.60 19.52 12.25
CA ILE A 96 15.03 19.22 12.04
C ILE A 96 15.85 20.52 12.03
N ARG A 97 15.45 21.54 11.29
CA ARG A 97 16.20 22.79 11.13
C ARG A 97 16.28 23.66 12.39
N THR A 98 15.20 23.69 13.16
CA THR A 98 15.09 24.55 14.35
C THR A 98 15.48 23.85 15.65
N ASN A 99 15.96 22.62 15.59
CA ASN A 99 16.34 21.86 16.76
C ASN A 99 17.76 22.23 17.23
N ASP A 100 17.85 23.09 18.24
CA ASP A 100 19.11 23.59 18.79
C ASP A 100 19.96 22.50 19.52
N HIS A 101 19.38 21.31 19.75
CA HIS A 101 20.10 20.19 20.34
C HIS A 101 20.80 19.31 19.29
N LEU A 102 20.64 19.63 17.99
CA LEU A 102 21.32 18.97 16.90
C LEU A 102 22.56 19.76 16.47
N GLU A 103 23.57 19.03 16.02
CA GLU A 103 24.71 19.63 15.34
C GLU A 103 24.35 20.06 13.91
N ASP A 104 25.13 20.98 13.31
CA ASP A 104 24.80 21.55 12.00
C ASP A 104 24.67 20.47 10.93
N HIS A 105 25.56 19.45 10.91
CA HIS A 105 25.48 18.37 9.96
C HIS A 105 24.29 17.41 10.15
N GLU A 106 23.66 17.40 11.35
CA GLU A 106 22.47 16.61 11.66
C GLU A 106 21.16 17.28 11.23
N ARG A 107 21.19 18.59 11.00
CA ARG A 107 20.03 19.42 10.62
C ARG A 107 20.13 20.01 9.21
N ASP A 108 21.17 19.64 8.46
CA ASP A 108 21.43 20.17 7.14
C ASP A 108 20.45 19.65 6.10
N ILE A 109 19.42 20.47 5.82
CA ILE A 109 18.49 20.32 4.70
C ILE A 109 18.65 21.57 3.82
N SER A 110 19.24 21.40 2.64
CA SER A 110 19.38 22.50 1.68
C SER A 110 18.01 23.00 1.20
N TYR A 111 17.91 24.22 0.76
CA TYR A 111 16.67 24.75 0.18
C TYR A 111 16.22 24.00 -1.09
N PRO A 112 17.11 23.57 -2.00
CA PRO A 112 16.73 22.68 -3.11
C PRO A 112 16.17 21.34 -2.63
N ASP A 113 16.73 20.75 -1.56
CA ASP A 113 16.20 19.50 -1.00
C ASP A 113 14.86 19.70 -0.30
N GLU A 114 14.66 20.82 0.40
CA GLU A 114 13.33 21.17 0.92
C GLU A 114 12.28 21.20 -0.19
N GLN A 115 12.58 21.84 -1.32
CA GLN A 115 11.66 21.85 -2.46
C GLN A 115 11.33 20.42 -2.93
N ILE A 116 12.34 19.55 -3.04
CA ILE A 116 12.13 18.17 -3.45
C ILE A 116 11.33 17.37 -2.41
N ILE A 117 11.63 17.50 -1.11
CA ILE A 117 10.85 16.84 -0.04
C ILE A 117 9.37 17.23 -0.15
N ARG A 118 9.08 18.51 -0.30
CA ARG A 118 7.72 19.04 -0.42
C ARG A 118 7.02 18.51 -1.67
N LEU A 119 7.72 18.44 -2.80
CA LEU A 119 7.17 17.89 -4.04
C LEU A 119 6.95 16.39 -3.94
N VAL A 120 7.86 15.61 -3.35
CA VAL A 120 7.66 14.18 -3.11
C VAL A 120 6.44 13.95 -2.24
N ALA A 121 6.30 14.71 -1.15
CA ALA A 121 5.15 14.60 -0.24
C ALA A 121 3.82 14.94 -0.94
N LEU A 122 3.81 15.94 -1.82
CA LEU A 122 2.61 16.34 -2.55
C LEU A 122 2.23 15.33 -3.65
N LEU A 123 3.21 14.74 -4.31
CA LEU A 123 3.03 14.02 -5.57
C LEU A 123 3.05 12.48 -5.45
N HIS A 124 3.44 11.91 -4.30
CA HIS A 124 3.65 10.47 -4.15
C HIS A 124 2.42 9.62 -4.51
N ASP A 125 1.21 10.13 -4.23
CA ASP A 125 -0.07 9.45 -4.44
C ASP A 125 -0.77 9.83 -5.76
N VAL A 126 -0.20 10.73 -6.57
CA VAL A 126 -0.81 11.15 -7.85
C VAL A 126 -1.07 9.97 -8.81
N PRO A 127 -0.20 8.95 -8.92
CA PRO A 127 -0.43 7.83 -9.85
C PRO A 127 -1.49 6.82 -9.42
N PHE A 128 -2.09 6.95 -8.24
CA PHE A 128 -3.15 6.02 -7.84
C PHE A 128 -4.35 6.06 -8.80
N LEU A 129 -4.88 4.88 -9.08
CA LEU A 129 -6.07 4.67 -9.88
C LEU A 129 -7.34 4.70 -9.00
N PRO A 130 -8.54 4.71 -9.57
CA PRO A 130 -9.78 4.62 -8.78
C PRO A 130 -9.75 3.47 -7.78
N PHE A 131 -10.34 3.69 -6.62
CA PHE A 131 -10.32 2.78 -5.45
C PHE A 131 -8.93 2.50 -4.86
N GLY A 132 -7.89 3.22 -5.28
CA GLY A 132 -6.56 3.20 -4.70
C GLY A 132 -5.94 1.80 -4.61
N HIS A 133 -5.58 1.37 -3.41
CA HIS A 133 -4.92 0.08 -3.16
C HIS A 133 -5.72 -1.17 -3.57
N THR A 134 -7.03 -1.04 -3.85
CA THR A 134 -7.89 -2.18 -4.16
C THR A 134 -7.44 -2.92 -5.43
N LEU A 135 -7.10 -2.20 -6.49
CA LEU A 135 -6.70 -2.79 -7.77
C LEU A 135 -5.22 -3.20 -7.82
N GLU A 136 -4.36 -2.47 -7.10
CA GLU A 136 -2.90 -2.65 -7.11
C GLU A 136 -2.42 -3.65 -6.04
N ASP A 137 -2.78 -3.40 -4.77
CA ASP A 137 -2.21 -4.12 -3.64
C ASP A 137 -3.11 -5.25 -3.14
N GLU A 138 -4.45 -5.09 -3.19
CA GLU A 138 -5.36 -6.10 -2.65
C GLU A 138 -5.66 -7.19 -3.67
N ALA A 139 -5.86 -6.82 -4.93
CA ALA A 139 -6.22 -7.76 -5.99
C ALA A 139 -5.13 -7.99 -7.04
N ARG A 140 -4.10 -7.15 -7.09
CA ARG A 140 -2.97 -7.26 -8.04
C ARG A 140 -3.41 -7.51 -9.50
N ILE A 141 -4.50 -6.87 -9.92
CA ILE A 141 -4.94 -6.91 -11.33
C ILE A 141 -4.21 -5.87 -12.19
N ILE A 142 -3.56 -4.93 -11.55
CA ILE A 142 -2.74 -3.87 -12.14
C ILE A 142 -1.45 -3.80 -11.33
N ASP A 143 -0.32 -3.54 -11.97
CA ASP A 143 0.96 -3.33 -11.32
C ASP A 143 0.92 -2.13 -10.36
N LYS A 144 1.79 -2.11 -9.36
CA LYS A 144 1.88 -0.97 -8.44
C LYS A 144 2.35 0.27 -9.17
N HIS A 145 1.87 1.43 -8.69
CA HIS A 145 2.16 2.72 -9.31
C HIS A 145 3.64 3.11 -9.30
N ASP A 146 4.44 2.58 -8.35
CA ASP A 146 5.88 2.75 -8.27
C ASP A 146 6.67 1.74 -9.13
N GLU A 147 6.04 0.66 -9.60
CA GLU A 147 6.61 -0.36 -10.47
C GLU A 147 6.21 -0.15 -11.95
N ASP A 148 5.09 0.53 -12.24
CA ASP A 148 4.54 0.74 -13.59
C ASP A 148 5.17 1.95 -14.28
N GLU A 149 6.11 1.70 -15.19
CA GLU A 149 6.82 2.75 -15.93
C GLU A 149 5.91 3.52 -16.90
N ILE A 150 4.96 2.86 -17.53
CA ILE A 150 4.03 3.50 -18.49
C ILE A 150 3.17 4.52 -17.76
N ARG A 151 2.59 4.11 -16.62
CA ARG A 151 1.78 4.96 -15.78
C ARG A 151 2.60 6.12 -15.17
N PHE A 152 3.81 5.84 -14.69
CA PHE A 152 4.71 6.88 -14.20
C PHE A 152 5.00 7.93 -15.28
N ASN A 153 5.34 7.51 -16.51
CA ASN A 153 5.61 8.41 -17.61
C ASN A 153 4.38 9.25 -17.98
N TYR A 154 3.20 8.63 -18.01
CA TYR A 154 1.95 9.36 -18.24
C TYR A 154 1.76 10.50 -17.23
N PHE A 155 1.80 10.20 -15.93
CA PHE A 155 1.53 11.19 -14.88
C PHE A 155 2.61 12.27 -14.78
N PHE A 156 3.88 11.91 -14.84
CA PHE A 156 4.98 12.81 -14.52
C PHE A 156 5.72 13.41 -15.72
N LYS A 157 5.48 12.91 -16.94
CA LYS A 157 6.14 13.44 -18.14
C LYS A 157 5.17 13.93 -19.21
N GLU A 158 4.06 13.23 -19.44
CA GLU A 158 3.17 13.47 -20.59
C GLU A 158 1.97 14.35 -20.22
N SER A 159 1.50 14.27 -18.97
CA SER A 159 0.32 15.01 -18.49
C SER A 159 0.55 16.52 -18.36
N ASP A 160 -0.50 17.25 -18.03
CA ASP A 160 -0.43 18.67 -17.67
C ASP A 160 0.46 18.92 -16.44
N LEU A 161 0.45 18.02 -15.46
CA LEU A 161 1.33 18.06 -14.29
C LEU A 161 2.80 17.89 -14.71
N GLY A 162 3.11 16.93 -15.57
CA GLY A 162 4.46 16.73 -16.11
C GLY A 162 5.01 17.95 -16.85
N LYS A 163 4.14 18.65 -17.61
CA LYS A 163 4.51 19.92 -18.27
C LYS A 163 4.85 21.01 -17.26
N VAL A 164 4.03 21.21 -16.23
CA VAL A 164 4.30 22.18 -15.16
C VAL A 164 5.62 21.87 -14.46
N LEU A 165 5.92 20.60 -14.15
CA LEU A 165 7.20 20.20 -13.55
C LEU A 165 8.37 20.58 -14.45
N LYS A 166 8.31 20.24 -15.73
CA LYS A 166 9.36 20.50 -16.71
C LYS A 166 9.62 22.00 -16.94
N GLU A 167 8.59 22.81 -16.91
CA GLU A 167 8.68 24.27 -17.09
C GLU A 167 9.25 25.01 -15.87
N ASN A 168 9.14 24.45 -14.66
CA ASN A 168 9.46 25.14 -13.42
C ASN A 168 10.63 24.54 -12.63
N LEU A 169 11.16 23.37 -13.01
CA LEU A 169 12.30 22.74 -12.35
C LEU A 169 13.48 22.54 -13.31
N PRO A 170 14.72 22.77 -12.86
CA PRO A 170 15.91 22.36 -13.58
C PRO A 170 15.92 20.82 -13.77
N GLU A 171 16.53 20.35 -14.85
CA GLU A 171 16.62 18.92 -15.19
C GLU A 171 17.18 18.08 -14.04
N SER A 172 18.26 18.55 -13.38
CA SER A 172 18.85 17.84 -12.24
C SER A 172 17.91 17.69 -11.03
N GLN A 173 16.98 18.63 -10.83
CA GLN A 173 15.94 18.53 -9.79
C GLN A 173 14.81 17.60 -10.21
N LEU A 174 14.44 17.58 -11.49
CA LEU A 174 13.49 16.62 -12.06
C LEU A 174 13.99 15.19 -11.92
N ASP A 175 15.25 14.94 -12.29
CA ASP A 175 15.87 13.62 -12.17
C ASP A 175 15.88 13.15 -10.71
N LYS A 176 16.26 14.05 -9.78
CA LYS A 176 16.23 13.77 -8.34
C LYS A 176 14.79 13.44 -7.86
N LEU A 177 13.80 14.24 -8.23
CA LEU A 177 12.38 14.02 -7.89
C LEU A 177 11.91 12.67 -8.41
N PHE A 178 12.15 12.36 -9.68
CA PHE A 178 11.71 11.12 -10.32
C PHE A 178 12.41 9.90 -9.74
N LEU A 179 13.71 9.99 -9.46
CA LEU A 179 14.45 8.93 -8.79
C LEU A 179 13.82 8.59 -7.43
N ILE A 180 13.50 9.59 -6.60
CA ILE A 180 12.91 9.37 -5.28
C ILE A 180 11.48 8.83 -5.39
N LEU A 181 10.65 9.35 -6.30
CA LEU A 181 9.28 8.89 -6.50
C LEU A 181 9.22 7.41 -6.92
N ARG A 182 10.17 6.95 -7.75
CA ARG A 182 10.25 5.55 -8.23
C ARG A 182 10.95 4.60 -7.26
N THR A 183 11.74 5.11 -6.32
CA THR A 183 12.47 4.25 -5.38
C THR A 183 11.53 3.77 -4.27
N SER A 184 11.43 2.46 -4.13
CA SER A 184 10.65 1.87 -3.04
C SER A 184 11.32 2.09 -1.68
N SER A 185 10.56 2.04 -0.59
CA SER A 185 11.12 2.16 0.76
C SER A 185 12.11 1.03 1.12
N LYS A 186 12.05 -0.10 0.42
CA LYS A 186 13.00 -1.22 0.58
C LYS A 186 14.36 -0.92 -0.06
N ASP A 187 14.38 -0.11 -1.09
CA ASP A 187 15.54 0.24 -1.88
C ASP A 187 16.11 1.63 -1.54
N VAL A 188 15.67 2.23 -0.46
CA VAL A 188 16.02 3.61 -0.08
C VAL A 188 17.53 3.86 0.00
N GLU A 189 18.33 2.85 0.29
CA GLU A 189 19.79 2.93 0.35
C GLU A 189 20.43 3.23 -1.02
N LYS A 190 19.73 2.91 -2.12
CA LYS A 190 20.17 3.28 -3.49
C LYS A 190 20.18 4.80 -3.73
N LEU A 191 19.47 5.57 -2.91
CA LEU A 191 19.41 7.02 -2.97
C LEU A 191 20.63 7.72 -2.34
N MET A 192 21.52 6.97 -1.69
CA MET A 192 22.75 7.49 -1.10
C MET A 192 22.53 8.69 -0.16
N ASP A 193 23.17 9.82 -0.43
CA ASP A 193 23.14 11.05 0.38
C ASP A 193 21.78 11.76 0.40
N ILE A 194 20.88 11.41 -0.50
CA ILE A 194 19.49 11.94 -0.55
C ILE A 194 18.45 10.97 0.02
N ALA A 195 18.87 9.83 0.60
CA ALA A 195 17.94 8.83 1.14
C ALA A 195 17.03 9.37 2.25
N TYR A 196 17.49 10.35 3.03
CA TYR A 196 16.69 11.02 4.07
C TYR A 196 15.44 11.72 3.50
N ILE A 197 15.46 12.15 2.24
CA ILE A 197 14.28 12.76 1.57
C ILE A 197 13.17 11.72 1.46
N SER A 198 13.51 10.51 1.04
CA SER A 198 12.56 9.40 1.00
C SER A 198 12.11 8.99 2.40
N ASP A 199 13.00 8.99 3.40
CA ASP A 199 12.65 8.66 4.78
C ASP A 199 11.60 9.63 5.36
N ILE A 200 11.70 10.93 5.06
CA ILE A 200 10.72 11.93 5.53
C ILE A 200 9.33 11.61 5.00
N VAL A 201 9.20 11.09 3.76
CA VAL A 201 7.88 10.90 3.12
C VAL A 201 7.38 9.45 3.19
N LYS A 202 8.25 8.44 2.99
CA LYS A 202 7.85 7.03 2.69
C LYS A 202 8.29 5.98 3.72
N ASN A 203 8.89 6.36 4.85
CA ASN A 203 9.37 5.42 5.87
C ASN A 203 8.23 4.92 6.79
N THR A 204 8.60 4.16 7.84
CA THR A 204 7.64 3.65 8.85
C THR A 204 7.05 4.76 9.71
N LEU A 205 7.86 5.73 10.14
CA LEU A 205 7.43 6.95 10.83
C LEU A 205 7.75 8.14 9.94
N CYS A 206 6.87 8.49 9.05
CA CYS A 206 7.06 9.44 7.97
C CYS A 206 5.85 10.36 7.83
N ALA A 207 5.97 11.39 7.01
CA ALA A 207 4.93 12.38 6.76
C ALA A 207 3.62 11.75 6.27
N ASP A 208 3.71 10.75 5.37
CA ASP A 208 2.57 9.99 4.87
C ASP A 208 1.82 9.30 6.03
N LEU A 209 2.51 8.51 6.85
CA LEU A 209 1.91 7.83 8.01
C LEU A 209 1.30 8.81 9.01
N LEU A 210 2.01 9.91 9.31
CA LEU A 210 1.56 10.91 10.27
C LEU A 210 0.33 11.69 9.81
N ASP A 211 0.05 11.68 8.50
CA ASP A 211 -1.19 12.24 7.98
C ASP A 211 -2.32 11.20 7.94
N TYR A 212 -2.09 10.03 7.29
CA TYR A 212 -3.21 9.12 7.07
C TYR A 212 -3.74 8.46 8.35
N LEU A 213 -2.89 8.13 9.34
CA LEU A 213 -3.38 7.48 10.56
C LEU A 213 -4.43 8.31 11.32
N PRO A 214 -4.17 9.58 11.72
CA PRO A 214 -5.19 10.37 12.39
C PRO A 214 -6.35 10.73 11.46
N ARG A 215 -6.12 10.90 10.14
CA ARG A 215 -7.17 11.24 9.16
C ARG A 215 -8.13 10.08 8.97
N ASP A 216 -7.64 8.88 8.70
CA ASP A 216 -8.45 7.67 8.55
C ASP A 216 -9.22 7.37 9.84
N GLY A 217 -8.54 7.49 11.00
CA GLY A 217 -9.18 7.35 12.30
C GLY A 217 -10.32 8.35 12.50
N TYR A 218 -10.11 9.61 12.17
CA TYR A 218 -11.12 10.67 12.30
C TYR A 218 -12.36 10.37 11.45
N TYR A 219 -12.19 10.05 10.18
CA TYR A 219 -13.30 9.77 9.28
C TYR A 219 -13.98 8.43 9.52
N CYS A 220 -13.37 7.52 10.29
CA CYS A 220 -13.95 6.25 10.72
C CYS A 220 -14.48 6.28 12.17
N ASP A 221 -14.44 7.42 12.86
CA ASP A 221 -14.79 7.57 14.29
C ASP A 221 -13.97 6.63 15.21
N LEU A 222 -12.70 6.48 14.89
CA LEU A 222 -11.71 5.65 15.60
C LEU A 222 -10.52 6.52 16.06
N THR A 223 -10.80 7.73 16.54
CA THR A 223 -9.76 8.68 16.90
C THR A 223 -9.02 8.26 18.17
N GLU A 224 -7.68 8.37 18.12
CA GLU A 224 -6.80 8.28 19.28
C GLU A 224 -5.96 9.56 19.38
N LYS A 225 -5.64 9.97 20.61
CA LYS A 225 -4.75 11.10 20.82
C LYS A 225 -3.30 10.64 20.71
N LEU A 226 -2.74 10.74 19.52
CA LEU A 226 -1.35 10.39 19.24
C LEU A 226 -0.43 11.56 19.56
N SER A 227 0.69 11.29 20.22
CA SER A 227 1.78 12.25 20.42
C SER A 227 2.73 12.20 19.22
N GLU A 228 3.18 13.39 18.79
CA GLU A 228 4.20 13.55 17.75
C GLU A 228 5.48 14.16 18.32
N ARG A 229 5.68 14.13 19.64
CA ARG A 229 6.84 14.74 20.31
C ARG A 229 8.18 14.10 19.88
N PHE A 230 8.17 12.84 19.42
CA PHE A 230 9.36 12.20 18.87
C PHE A 230 9.94 12.98 17.67
N LEU A 231 9.14 13.83 16.99
CA LEU A 231 9.62 14.72 15.93
C LEU A 231 10.60 15.79 16.43
N ASP A 232 10.58 16.11 17.72
CA ASP A 232 11.57 17.00 18.35
C ASP A 232 12.96 16.34 18.48
N TYR A 233 13.05 15.04 18.15
CA TYR A 233 14.27 14.24 18.32
C TYR A 233 14.72 13.58 17.00
N ILE A 234 14.12 13.92 15.87
CA ILE A 234 14.58 13.43 14.56
C ILE A 234 15.80 14.24 14.08
N CYS A 235 16.74 13.54 13.46
CA CYS A 235 17.94 14.14 12.87
C CYS A 235 18.37 13.39 11.63
N ILE A 236 19.30 13.99 10.88
CA ILE A 236 19.91 13.38 9.69
C ILE A 236 21.30 12.88 10.07
N ARG A 237 21.55 11.56 9.88
CA ARG A 237 22.87 10.96 10.08
C ARG A 237 23.22 9.98 8.97
N ARG A 238 24.51 9.67 8.85
CA ARG A 238 24.97 8.58 7.99
C ARG A 238 24.63 7.23 8.61
N TYR A 239 24.09 6.32 7.81
CA TYR A 239 23.84 4.95 8.24
C TYR A 239 23.86 3.99 7.02
N PRO A 240 24.72 2.96 7.03
CA PRO A 240 25.81 2.71 8.01
C PRO A 240 26.80 3.90 8.11
N GLU A 241 27.47 4.04 9.25
CA GLU A 241 28.28 5.22 9.60
C GLU A 241 29.45 5.47 8.63
N ASP A 242 29.99 4.40 8.03
CA ASP A 242 31.09 4.40 7.07
C ASP A 242 30.65 4.67 5.61
N THR A 243 29.35 4.96 5.41
CA THR A 243 28.77 5.18 4.06
C THR A 243 28.38 6.64 3.84
N ASN A 244 28.07 6.96 2.58
CA ASN A 244 27.50 8.26 2.22
C ASN A 244 25.95 8.27 2.27
N ILE A 245 25.33 7.24 2.86
CA ILE A 245 23.88 7.15 2.93
C ILE A 245 23.38 7.99 4.10
N ARG A 246 22.66 9.07 3.84
CA ARG A 246 22.07 9.94 4.86
C ARG A 246 20.63 9.51 5.15
N ARG A 247 20.31 9.22 6.40
CA ARG A 247 19.02 8.68 6.84
C ARG A 247 18.40 9.54 7.93
N ILE A 248 17.08 9.46 8.09
CA ILE A 248 16.38 10.01 9.25
C ILE A 248 16.50 9.05 10.43
N ILE A 249 16.90 9.56 11.58
CA ILE A 249 17.13 8.81 12.81
C ILE A 249 16.43 9.52 13.96
N VAL A 250 15.80 8.76 14.86
CA VAL A 250 15.23 9.28 16.11
C VAL A 250 16.26 9.14 17.23
N LYS A 251 16.64 10.26 17.85
CA LYS A 251 17.60 10.29 18.99
C LYS A 251 16.91 9.81 20.26
N LEU A 252 17.04 8.53 20.59
CA LEU A 252 16.51 7.95 21.82
C LEU A 252 17.50 8.02 22.98
N ASP A 253 18.80 8.11 22.72
CA ASP A 253 19.80 8.13 23.77
C ASP A 253 19.86 9.47 24.50
N LYS A 254 19.89 9.40 25.82
CA LYS A 254 20.10 10.54 26.72
C LYS A 254 21.37 10.32 27.51
N LYS A 255 22.34 11.26 27.46
CA LYS A 255 23.53 11.23 28.32
C LYS A 255 23.12 11.41 29.78
N LYS A 256 23.69 10.62 30.67
CA LYS A 256 23.52 10.78 32.12
C LYS A 256 24.45 11.91 32.60
N LYS A 257 23.89 12.94 33.26
CA LYS A 257 24.71 14.00 33.88
C LYS A 257 25.72 13.37 34.87
N GLY A 258 27.02 13.64 34.66
CA GLY A 258 28.09 13.24 35.58
C GLY A 258 28.71 11.86 35.34
N ILE A 259 28.34 11.15 34.24
CA ILE A 259 28.96 9.87 33.85
C ILE A 259 29.21 9.93 32.35
N ASP A 260 30.47 9.94 31.93
CA ASP A 260 30.88 10.24 30.55
C ASP A 260 30.47 9.19 29.50
N GLU A 261 30.05 7.96 29.88
CA GLU A 261 29.76 6.89 28.93
C GLU A 261 28.40 6.21 29.13
N ALA A 262 27.54 6.68 30.03
CA ALA A 262 26.24 6.04 30.25
C ALA A 262 25.12 6.67 29.47
N TYR A 263 24.58 5.95 28.54
CA TYR A 263 23.40 6.32 27.72
C TYR A 263 22.17 5.58 28.26
N TRP A 264 21.06 6.31 28.38
CA TRP A 264 19.76 5.77 28.77
C TRP A 264 18.76 5.97 27.65
N PRO A 265 17.98 4.95 27.28
CA PRO A 265 16.93 5.12 26.30
C PRO A 265 15.81 6.01 26.81
N ARG A 266 15.26 6.83 25.93
CA ARG A 266 14.08 7.63 26.20
C ARG A 266 12.84 6.77 26.08
N SER A 267 12.44 6.14 27.18
CA SER A 267 11.26 5.27 27.26
C SER A 267 9.96 6.02 26.92
N ASP A 268 9.91 7.34 27.19
CA ASP A 268 8.81 8.20 26.83
C ASP A 268 8.59 8.27 25.30
N LEU A 269 9.66 8.47 24.51
CA LEU A 269 9.57 8.49 23.03
C LEU A 269 9.28 7.12 22.45
N LEU A 270 9.88 6.06 23.01
CA LEU A 270 9.57 4.68 22.61
C LEU A 270 8.09 4.37 22.80
N SER A 271 7.48 4.84 23.90
CA SER A 271 6.06 4.66 24.15
C SER A 271 5.22 5.34 23.07
N GLU A 272 5.54 6.58 22.69
CA GLU A 272 4.84 7.31 21.62
C GLU A 272 4.93 6.58 20.27
N MET A 273 6.13 6.11 19.90
CA MET A 273 6.35 5.35 18.67
C MET A 273 5.55 4.04 18.66
N ARG A 274 5.51 3.31 19.80
CA ARG A 274 4.69 2.10 19.95
C ARG A 274 3.20 2.39 19.81
N ASP A 275 2.71 3.49 20.39
CA ASP A 275 1.29 3.86 20.32
C ASP A 275 0.87 4.15 18.88
N LEU A 276 1.71 4.83 18.08
CA LEU A 276 1.50 4.99 16.64
C LEU A 276 1.39 3.64 15.91
N LEU A 277 2.29 2.70 16.21
CA LEU A 277 2.28 1.37 15.60
C LEU A 277 1.05 0.55 16.03
N LYS A 278 0.64 0.64 17.30
CA LYS A 278 -0.59 0.00 17.81
C LYS A 278 -1.83 0.58 17.13
N PHE A 279 -1.89 1.90 16.97
CA PHE A 279 -3.02 2.53 16.30
C PHE A 279 -3.08 2.14 14.81
N ARG A 280 -1.94 2.06 14.13
CA ARG A 280 -1.87 1.53 12.76
C ARG A 280 -2.41 0.10 12.66
N PHE A 281 -2.04 -0.77 13.60
CA PHE A 281 -2.58 -2.13 13.69
C PHE A 281 -4.09 -2.12 13.91
N SER A 282 -4.59 -1.29 14.82
CA SER A 282 -6.03 -1.14 15.12
C SER A 282 -6.82 -0.73 13.87
N LEU A 283 -6.33 0.25 13.09
CA LEU A 283 -6.94 0.62 11.81
C LEU A 283 -6.84 -0.50 10.78
N GLY A 284 -5.71 -1.22 10.75
CA GLY A 284 -5.57 -2.44 9.93
C GLY A 284 -6.70 -3.41 10.17
N GLN A 285 -6.91 -3.77 11.43
CA GLN A 285 -7.93 -4.74 11.84
C GLN A 285 -9.37 -4.24 11.60
N LYS A 286 -9.65 -2.99 11.96
CA LYS A 286 -11.02 -2.47 11.97
C LYS A 286 -11.46 -1.89 10.62
N VAL A 287 -10.53 -1.30 9.85
CA VAL A 287 -10.84 -0.55 8.63
C VAL A 287 -10.26 -1.22 7.39
N TYR A 288 -8.91 -1.33 7.30
CA TYR A 288 -8.28 -1.74 6.05
C TYR A 288 -8.58 -3.19 5.67
N TYR A 289 -8.69 -4.09 6.65
CA TYR A 289 -9.00 -5.52 6.45
C TYR A 289 -10.38 -5.91 6.96
N HIS A 290 -11.28 -4.94 7.13
CA HIS A 290 -12.64 -5.21 7.54
C HIS A 290 -13.33 -6.15 6.54
N HIS A 291 -14.00 -7.21 7.05
CA HIS A 291 -14.56 -8.27 6.23
C HIS A 291 -15.51 -7.80 5.13
N THR A 292 -16.33 -6.76 5.38
CA THR A 292 -17.24 -6.18 4.37
C THR A 292 -16.48 -5.42 3.29
N LYS A 293 -15.44 -4.65 3.68
CA LYS A 293 -14.58 -3.93 2.75
C LYS A 293 -13.85 -4.91 1.81
N LYS A 294 -13.27 -6.00 2.35
CA LYS A 294 -12.61 -7.04 1.53
C LYS A 294 -13.53 -7.60 0.45
N LYS A 295 -14.80 -7.89 0.81
CA LYS A 295 -15.79 -8.41 -0.14
C LYS A 295 -16.10 -7.41 -1.25
N ALA A 296 -16.35 -6.15 -0.89
CA ALA A 296 -16.58 -5.09 -1.87
C ALA A 296 -15.35 -4.87 -2.77
N SER A 297 -14.14 -4.98 -2.21
CA SER A 297 -12.88 -4.92 -2.97
C SER A 297 -12.76 -6.07 -3.97
N CYS A 298 -13.11 -7.31 -3.60
CA CYS A 298 -13.14 -8.43 -4.55
C CYS A 298 -14.17 -8.21 -5.67
N MET A 299 -15.36 -7.71 -5.33
CA MET A 299 -16.40 -7.45 -6.32
C MET A 299 -15.97 -6.41 -7.36
N ILE A 300 -15.44 -5.25 -6.93
CA ILE A 300 -14.99 -4.23 -7.88
C ILE A 300 -13.76 -4.70 -8.67
N SER A 301 -12.83 -5.41 -8.05
CA SER A 301 -11.66 -5.94 -8.74
C SER A 301 -12.04 -6.93 -9.83
N ARG A 302 -12.99 -7.84 -9.54
CA ARG A 302 -13.51 -8.76 -10.55
C ARG A 302 -14.23 -8.02 -11.68
N ALA A 303 -15.06 -7.02 -11.37
CA ALA A 303 -15.73 -6.21 -12.39
C ALA A 303 -14.74 -5.48 -13.31
N VAL A 304 -13.68 -4.90 -12.74
CA VAL A 304 -12.62 -4.26 -13.53
C VAL A 304 -11.88 -5.29 -14.39
N GLN A 305 -11.54 -6.46 -13.84
CA GLN A 305 -10.82 -7.52 -14.54
C GLN A 305 -11.59 -8.04 -15.76
N GLU A 306 -12.93 -8.09 -15.71
CA GLU A 306 -13.78 -8.51 -16.83
C GLU A 306 -13.74 -7.56 -18.03
N VAL A 307 -13.42 -6.28 -17.79
CA VAL A 307 -13.49 -5.23 -18.82
C VAL A 307 -12.09 -4.69 -19.18
N LEU A 308 -11.10 -4.86 -18.29
CA LEU A 308 -9.73 -4.39 -18.49
C LEU A 308 -9.07 -5.12 -19.67
N GLY A 309 -8.36 -4.36 -20.50
CA GLY A 309 -7.70 -4.87 -21.71
C GLY A 309 -8.63 -5.05 -22.92
N THR A 310 -9.92 -4.83 -22.74
CA THR A 310 -10.82 -4.63 -23.88
C THR A 310 -10.60 -3.25 -24.49
N ASN A 311 -11.06 -3.04 -25.74
CA ASN A 311 -10.99 -1.71 -26.38
C ASN A 311 -11.75 -0.61 -25.61
N LYS A 312 -12.47 -0.96 -24.54
CA LYS A 312 -13.28 -0.05 -23.74
C LYS A 312 -12.56 0.49 -22.50
N LEU A 313 -11.78 -0.35 -21.77
CA LEU A 313 -11.09 0.05 -20.55
C LEU A 313 -9.59 -0.23 -20.65
N THR A 314 -8.82 0.84 -20.70
CA THR A 314 -7.35 0.81 -20.72
C THR A 314 -6.77 1.44 -19.45
N ILE A 315 -5.51 1.19 -19.16
CA ILE A 315 -4.78 1.84 -18.05
C ILE A 315 -4.81 3.38 -18.20
N ASN A 316 -4.64 3.87 -19.43
CA ASN A 316 -4.73 5.32 -19.69
C ASN A 316 -6.11 5.89 -19.34
N ARG A 317 -7.19 5.16 -19.63
CA ARG A 317 -8.55 5.59 -19.24
C ARG A 317 -8.70 5.61 -17.72
N LEU A 318 -8.25 4.57 -17.03
CA LEU A 318 -8.24 4.50 -15.56
C LEU A 318 -7.46 5.65 -14.94
N SER A 319 -6.36 6.07 -15.58
CA SER A 319 -5.53 7.19 -15.12
C SER A 319 -6.21 8.56 -15.22
N MET A 320 -7.35 8.67 -15.92
CA MET A 320 -8.07 9.93 -16.12
C MET A 320 -9.33 10.09 -15.27
N ILE A 321 -9.86 9.00 -14.72
CA ILE A 321 -11.17 8.96 -14.07
C ILE A 321 -11.08 8.76 -12.56
N GLY A 322 -12.18 9.03 -11.85
CA GLY A 322 -12.33 8.79 -10.42
C GLY A 322 -13.21 7.57 -10.13
N ASP A 323 -13.50 7.35 -8.83
CA ASP A 323 -14.22 6.16 -8.36
C ASP A 323 -15.61 6.03 -8.98
N GLU A 324 -16.41 7.09 -8.97
CA GLU A 324 -17.79 7.05 -9.47
C GLU A 324 -17.86 6.95 -11.00
N GLU A 325 -16.92 7.59 -11.70
CA GLU A 325 -16.82 7.46 -13.15
C GLU A 325 -16.48 6.03 -13.55
N LEU A 326 -15.59 5.35 -12.79
CA LEU A 326 -15.29 3.94 -13.03
C LEU A 326 -16.50 3.05 -12.79
N LEU A 327 -17.25 3.25 -11.69
CA LEU A 327 -18.48 2.49 -11.45
C LEU A 327 -19.48 2.65 -12.57
N THR A 328 -19.75 3.88 -13.01
CA THR A 328 -20.67 4.14 -14.13
C THR A 328 -20.19 3.48 -15.43
N PHE A 329 -18.89 3.58 -15.71
CA PHE A 329 -18.30 2.95 -16.88
C PHE A 329 -18.48 1.42 -16.88
N LEU A 330 -18.26 0.77 -15.74
CA LEU A 330 -18.42 -0.69 -15.58
C LEU A 330 -19.90 -1.10 -15.70
N GLU A 331 -20.83 -0.29 -15.16
CA GLU A 331 -22.28 -0.52 -15.23
C GLU A 331 -22.82 -0.42 -16.66
N GLU A 332 -22.17 0.39 -17.51
CA GLU A 332 -22.52 0.60 -18.92
C GLU A 332 -21.62 -0.19 -19.90
N SER A 333 -20.78 -1.09 -19.38
CA SER A 333 -19.73 -1.76 -20.17
C SER A 333 -20.26 -2.74 -21.23
N GLY A 334 -21.49 -3.25 -21.05
CA GLY A 334 -22.05 -4.34 -21.84
C GLY A 334 -21.52 -5.73 -21.40
N ASN A 335 -20.69 -5.79 -20.35
CA ASN A 335 -20.27 -7.04 -19.73
C ASN A 335 -21.20 -7.39 -18.56
N LYS A 336 -21.98 -8.45 -18.71
CA LYS A 336 -23.02 -8.83 -17.74
C LYS A 336 -22.49 -9.10 -16.34
N ILE A 337 -21.26 -9.63 -16.22
CA ILE A 337 -20.62 -9.91 -14.91
C ILE A 337 -20.29 -8.57 -14.24
N ALA A 338 -19.61 -7.67 -14.94
CA ALA A 338 -19.25 -6.36 -14.42
C ALA A 338 -20.48 -5.54 -14.02
N GLU A 339 -21.50 -5.47 -14.89
CA GLU A 339 -22.76 -4.77 -14.63
C GLU A 339 -23.46 -5.30 -13.37
N ASN A 340 -23.59 -6.63 -13.23
CA ASN A 340 -24.21 -7.26 -12.07
C ASN A 340 -23.44 -6.97 -10.78
N LEU A 341 -22.10 -7.09 -10.80
CA LEU A 341 -21.25 -6.80 -9.64
C LEU A 341 -21.37 -5.34 -9.19
N VAL A 342 -21.35 -4.40 -10.13
CA VAL A 342 -21.48 -2.96 -9.83
C VAL A 342 -22.87 -2.63 -9.31
N SER A 343 -23.93 -3.15 -9.93
CA SER A 343 -25.30 -2.99 -9.44
C SER A 343 -25.45 -3.49 -7.99
N LYS A 344 -24.85 -4.64 -7.66
CA LYS A 344 -24.81 -5.16 -6.28
C LYS A 344 -24.02 -4.26 -5.33
N ILE A 345 -22.91 -3.67 -5.77
CA ILE A 345 -22.14 -2.70 -4.98
C ILE A 345 -22.99 -1.45 -4.70
N ARG A 346 -23.60 -0.85 -5.71
CA ARG A 346 -24.43 0.36 -5.60
C ARG A 346 -25.64 0.17 -4.67
N THR A 347 -26.25 -1.01 -4.69
CA THR A 347 -27.38 -1.37 -3.81
C THR A 347 -26.94 -1.93 -2.46
N ARG A 348 -25.62 -1.99 -2.21
CA ARG A 348 -25.03 -2.61 -1.01
C ARG A 348 -25.45 -4.07 -0.79
N ASN A 349 -25.78 -4.78 -1.87
CA ASN A 349 -26.06 -6.22 -1.86
C ASN A 349 -24.75 -7.02 -1.97
N LEU A 350 -23.87 -6.87 -0.97
CA LEU A 350 -22.52 -7.40 -0.98
C LEU A 350 -22.51 -8.91 -0.68
N TYR A 351 -21.45 -9.59 -1.12
CA TYR A 351 -21.25 -11.02 -0.88
C TYR A 351 -21.07 -11.31 0.62
N LYS A 352 -22.07 -11.86 1.27
CA LYS A 352 -22.10 -12.06 2.71
C LYS A 352 -21.74 -13.48 3.12
N LYS A 353 -22.04 -14.46 2.26
CA LYS A 353 -21.84 -15.88 2.59
C LYS A 353 -20.35 -16.22 2.43
N LEU A 354 -19.72 -16.57 3.54
CA LEU A 354 -18.35 -17.09 3.56
C LEU A 354 -18.43 -18.61 3.40
N ILE A 355 -17.84 -19.12 2.32
CA ILE A 355 -17.77 -20.57 2.04
C ILE A 355 -16.60 -21.18 2.78
N TYR A 356 -15.42 -20.55 2.67
CA TYR A 356 -14.18 -21.12 3.19
C TYR A 356 -13.24 -20.01 3.69
N ARG A 357 -12.45 -20.33 4.73
CA ARG A 357 -11.43 -19.42 5.27
C ARG A 357 -10.26 -20.20 5.81
N LEU A 358 -9.05 -19.77 5.43
CA LEU A 358 -7.79 -20.07 6.10
C LEU A 358 -7.27 -18.83 6.82
N LYS A 359 -6.68 -19.02 7.97
CA LYS A 359 -5.99 -17.96 8.73
C LYS A 359 -4.49 -18.22 8.72
N PHE A 360 -3.70 -17.20 8.98
CA PHE A 360 -2.25 -17.31 9.09
C PHE A 360 -1.78 -18.50 9.95
N LYS A 361 -2.42 -18.71 11.09
CA LYS A 361 -2.08 -19.80 12.03
C LYS A 361 -2.46 -21.21 11.54
N ASP A 362 -3.29 -21.31 10.52
CA ASP A 362 -3.83 -22.58 10.02
C ASP A 362 -2.99 -23.13 8.84
N VAL A 363 -1.94 -22.42 8.44
CA VAL A 363 -1.13 -22.77 7.25
C VAL A 363 0.37 -22.63 7.53
N MET A 364 1.16 -23.50 6.90
CA MET A 364 2.62 -23.37 6.90
C MET A 364 3.06 -22.25 5.96
N PRO A 365 4.21 -21.57 6.22
CA PRO A 365 4.68 -20.44 5.40
C PRO A 365 4.84 -20.77 3.92
N GLU A 366 5.33 -21.96 3.57
CA GLU A 366 5.52 -22.40 2.19
C GLU A 366 4.18 -22.54 1.47
N TYR A 367 3.19 -23.13 2.13
CA TYR A 367 1.84 -23.28 1.60
C TYR A 367 1.15 -21.93 1.43
N GLN A 368 1.29 -21.03 2.41
CA GLN A 368 0.79 -19.66 2.33
C GLN A 368 1.39 -18.92 1.12
N ASN A 369 2.70 -19.04 0.91
CA ASN A 369 3.38 -18.44 -0.24
C ASN A 369 2.86 -19.01 -1.56
N GLY A 370 2.56 -20.32 -1.62
CA GLY A 370 1.91 -20.95 -2.77
C GLY A 370 0.55 -20.32 -3.08
N LEU A 371 -0.32 -20.15 -2.08
CA LEU A 371 -1.62 -19.49 -2.24
C LEU A 371 -1.47 -18.03 -2.71
N ILE A 372 -0.48 -17.30 -2.18
CA ILE A 372 -0.20 -15.93 -2.60
C ILE A 372 0.25 -15.88 -4.05
N THR A 373 1.18 -16.75 -4.45
CA THR A 373 1.65 -16.83 -5.84
C THR A 373 0.51 -17.15 -6.80
N ASP A 374 -0.36 -18.08 -6.41
CA ASP A 374 -1.45 -18.56 -7.27
C ASP A 374 -2.63 -17.58 -7.36
N TYR A 375 -3.00 -16.94 -6.25
CA TYR A 375 -4.28 -16.22 -6.16
C TYR A 375 -4.15 -14.73 -5.85
N HIS A 376 -2.98 -14.26 -5.40
CA HIS A 376 -2.71 -12.84 -5.27
C HIS A 376 -1.89 -12.31 -6.46
N GLU A 377 -0.75 -12.93 -6.76
CA GLU A 377 0.15 -12.48 -7.82
C GLU A 377 -0.34 -12.86 -9.23
N ASN A 378 -1.21 -13.86 -9.34
CA ASN A 378 -1.80 -14.32 -10.60
C ASN A 378 -3.32 -14.10 -10.62
N ALA A 379 -3.72 -12.90 -11.05
CA ALA A 379 -5.14 -12.53 -11.14
C ALA A 379 -5.92 -13.40 -12.14
N SER A 380 -5.29 -13.90 -13.21
CA SER A 380 -5.93 -14.81 -14.17
C SER A 380 -6.24 -16.17 -13.56
N LYS A 381 -5.27 -16.77 -12.84
CA LYS A 381 -5.46 -18.04 -12.15
C LYS A 381 -6.52 -17.94 -11.05
N ARG A 382 -6.55 -16.81 -10.32
CA ARG A 382 -7.62 -16.55 -9.35
C ARG A 382 -8.98 -16.55 -10.02
N ARG A 383 -9.16 -15.80 -11.12
CA ARG A 383 -10.41 -15.75 -11.89
C ARG A 383 -10.83 -17.13 -12.39
N GLU A 384 -9.91 -17.90 -12.95
CA GLU A 384 -10.17 -19.26 -13.44
C GLU A 384 -10.67 -20.18 -12.31
N MET A 385 -10.09 -20.06 -11.11
CA MET A 385 -10.54 -20.83 -9.95
C MET A 385 -11.92 -20.35 -9.47
N GLU A 386 -12.19 -19.06 -9.46
CA GLU A 386 -13.50 -18.50 -9.14
C GLU A 386 -14.58 -19.04 -10.09
N ASP A 387 -14.29 -19.05 -11.40
CA ASP A 387 -15.18 -19.57 -12.44
C ASP A 387 -15.36 -21.08 -12.32
N TYR A 388 -14.30 -21.84 -12.06
CA TYR A 388 -14.37 -23.28 -11.81
C TYR A 388 -15.27 -23.62 -10.60
N LEU A 389 -15.12 -22.89 -9.50
CA LEU A 389 -15.96 -23.09 -8.32
C LEU A 389 -17.44 -22.77 -8.59
N ALA A 390 -17.71 -21.77 -9.41
CA ALA A 390 -19.08 -21.41 -9.82
C ALA A 390 -19.69 -22.50 -10.73
N ASP A 391 -18.94 -22.91 -11.77
CA ASP A 391 -19.37 -23.95 -12.73
C ASP A 391 -19.67 -25.29 -12.03
N TYR A 392 -18.88 -25.67 -11.02
CA TYR A 392 -19.04 -26.94 -10.29
C TYR A 392 -20.43 -27.09 -9.65
N VAL A 393 -21.05 -26.01 -9.23
CA VAL A 393 -22.41 -26.01 -8.63
C VAL A 393 -23.45 -25.33 -9.53
N GLY A 394 -23.15 -25.06 -10.79
CA GLY A 394 -24.10 -24.47 -11.75
C GLY A 394 -24.46 -23.01 -11.47
N LEU A 395 -23.53 -22.25 -10.90
CA LEU A 395 -23.66 -20.81 -10.69
C LEU A 395 -23.07 -20.01 -11.86
N ASN A 396 -23.37 -18.72 -11.92
CA ASN A 396 -22.79 -17.87 -12.96
C ASN A 396 -21.35 -17.46 -12.59
N HIS A 397 -20.52 -17.22 -13.60
CA HIS A 397 -19.21 -16.59 -13.39
C HIS A 397 -19.38 -15.25 -12.66
N GLY A 398 -18.51 -15.00 -11.70
CA GLY A 398 -18.59 -13.86 -10.79
C GLY A 398 -19.46 -14.08 -9.55
N ASP A 399 -20.20 -15.18 -9.41
CA ASP A 399 -20.97 -15.49 -8.20
C ASP A 399 -20.12 -16.05 -7.06
N VAL A 400 -18.94 -16.56 -7.35
CA VAL A 400 -17.90 -16.97 -6.38
C VAL A 400 -16.68 -16.07 -6.52
N LEU A 401 -16.14 -15.58 -5.42
CA LEU A 401 -14.98 -14.69 -5.40
C LEU A 401 -13.97 -15.15 -4.35
N ILE A 402 -12.68 -15.01 -4.67
CA ILE A 402 -11.55 -15.35 -3.80
C ILE A 402 -10.86 -14.07 -3.34
N TYR A 403 -10.63 -13.96 -2.04
CA TYR A 403 -9.76 -12.97 -1.43
C TYR A 403 -8.48 -13.64 -0.97
N CYS A 404 -7.35 -13.22 -1.54
CA CYS A 404 -6.01 -13.63 -1.14
C CYS A 404 -5.13 -12.38 -1.04
N PRO A 405 -4.74 -11.96 0.17
CA PRO A 405 -3.87 -10.80 0.33
C PRO A 405 -2.40 -11.15 0.09
N SER A 406 -1.59 -10.13 -0.22
CA SER A 406 -0.15 -10.27 -0.39
C SER A 406 0.57 -10.59 0.92
N ALA A 407 1.79 -11.15 0.81
CA ALA A 407 2.71 -11.26 1.96
C ALA A 407 3.09 -9.90 2.55
N ALA A 408 3.12 -8.83 1.74
CA ALA A 408 3.47 -7.49 2.19
C ALA A 408 2.49 -6.92 3.21
N MET A 409 1.23 -7.37 3.23
CA MET A 409 0.26 -7.01 4.28
C MET A 409 0.70 -7.46 5.67
N GLN A 410 1.55 -8.48 5.73
CA GLN A 410 2.10 -9.02 6.98
C GLN A 410 3.31 -8.23 7.47
N HIS A 411 4.05 -7.56 6.58
CA HIS A 411 5.35 -6.95 6.89
C HIS A 411 5.27 -5.43 7.07
N LYS A 412 4.45 -4.97 8.01
CA LYS A 412 4.51 -3.57 8.47
C LYS A 412 5.49 -3.42 9.65
N ILE A 413 6.71 -3.95 9.45
CA ILE A 413 7.77 -3.99 10.45
C ILE A 413 8.32 -2.57 10.66
N PRO A 414 8.59 -2.14 11.90
CA PRO A 414 9.15 -0.82 12.17
C PRO A 414 10.63 -0.73 11.77
N GLU A 415 10.86 -0.24 10.55
CA GLU A 415 12.18 -0.01 9.96
C GLU A 415 12.83 1.32 10.39
N THR A 416 12.14 2.09 11.23
CA THR A 416 12.64 3.37 11.73
C THR A 416 13.98 3.20 12.44
N LEU A 417 14.96 4.00 12.05
CA LEU A 417 16.28 4.03 12.68
C LEU A 417 16.24 4.85 13.95
N VAL A 418 16.89 4.34 14.99
CA VAL A 418 16.96 4.98 16.30
C VAL A 418 18.39 4.93 16.83
N THR A 419 18.82 5.91 17.63
CA THR A 419 20.05 5.78 18.40
C THR A 419 19.81 4.86 19.60
N TRP A 420 20.74 3.94 19.86
CA TRP A 420 20.65 2.98 20.93
C TRP A 420 22.03 2.59 21.42
N GLN A 421 22.35 2.89 22.70
CA GLN A 421 23.61 2.53 23.34
C GLN A 421 24.86 2.91 22.51
N ASN A 422 24.94 4.17 22.10
CA ASN A 422 26.03 4.71 21.25
C ASN A 422 26.06 4.22 19.80
N GLY A 423 25.10 3.43 19.34
CA GLY A 423 24.99 3.00 17.95
C GLY A 423 23.65 3.40 17.33
N ILE A 424 23.45 3.00 16.09
CA ILE A 424 22.17 3.14 15.38
C ILE A 424 21.64 1.75 15.09
N LYS A 425 20.35 1.52 15.45
CA LYS A 425 19.63 0.27 15.18
C LYS A 425 18.29 0.59 14.53
N ARG A 426 17.71 -0.38 13.86
CA ARG A 426 16.28 -0.32 13.51
C ARG A 426 15.45 -0.64 14.76
N LEU A 427 14.30 -0.01 14.89
CA LEU A 427 13.44 -0.18 16.07
C LEU A 427 13.07 -1.66 16.30
N LYS A 428 12.88 -2.44 15.22
CA LYS A 428 12.63 -3.88 15.28
C LYS A 428 13.81 -4.71 15.80
N ASP A 429 15.04 -4.20 15.71
CA ASP A 429 16.27 -4.91 16.06
C ASP A 429 16.71 -4.62 17.51
N ILE A 430 15.92 -3.88 18.28
CA ILE A 430 16.12 -3.72 19.71
C ILE A 430 15.82 -5.07 20.38
N GLY A 431 16.86 -5.72 20.93
CA GLY A 431 16.77 -7.07 21.46
C GLY A 431 16.14 -7.17 22.85
N ASP A 432 15.73 -8.38 23.25
CA ASP A 432 15.17 -8.66 24.59
C ASP A 432 16.17 -8.32 25.71
N ARG A 433 17.48 -8.49 25.47
CA ARG A 433 18.53 -8.11 26.42
C ARG A 433 18.74 -6.60 26.53
N ASP A 434 18.41 -5.84 25.49
CA ASP A 434 18.54 -4.38 25.43
C ASP A 434 17.40 -3.71 26.22
N ASP A 435 16.16 -4.05 25.88
CA ASP A 435 14.92 -3.61 26.53
C ASP A 435 13.82 -4.67 26.36
N PRO A 436 13.63 -5.53 27.38
CA PRO A 436 12.64 -6.62 27.31
C PRO A 436 11.20 -6.15 27.06
N ILE A 437 10.83 -4.96 27.53
CA ILE A 437 9.46 -4.42 27.38
C ILE A 437 9.24 -3.98 25.94
N THR A 438 10.13 -3.15 25.40
CA THR A 438 10.05 -2.69 24.02
C THR A 438 10.13 -3.84 23.03
N TYR A 439 11.04 -4.80 23.27
CA TYR A 439 11.16 -6.02 22.45
C TYR A 439 9.83 -6.77 22.37
N LYS A 440 9.24 -7.12 23.53
CA LYS A 440 7.97 -7.87 23.58
C LYS A 440 6.82 -7.12 22.90
N ASP A 441 6.71 -5.81 23.17
CA ASP A 441 5.64 -5.00 22.60
C ASP A 441 5.74 -4.90 21.06
N ILE A 442 6.93 -4.69 20.51
CA ILE A 442 7.15 -4.60 19.08
C ILE A 442 6.93 -5.95 18.40
N HIS A 443 7.48 -7.04 18.97
CA HIS A 443 7.26 -8.38 18.43
C HIS A 443 5.79 -8.78 18.47
N LEU A 444 5.07 -8.44 19.54
CA LEU A 444 3.63 -8.66 19.62
C LEU A 444 2.87 -7.92 18.52
N ILE A 445 3.21 -6.66 18.24
CA ILE A 445 2.58 -5.89 17.15
C ILE A 445 2.87 -6.55 15.79
N ILE A 446 4.09 -7.00 15.56
CA ILE A 446 4.48 -7.70 14.33
C ILE A 446 3.67 -9.00 14.17
N GLU A 447 3.61 -9.81 15.23
CA GLU A 447 2.85 -11.06 15.25
C GLU A 447 1.37 -10.82 15.01
N GLN A 448 0.79 -9.82 15.67
CA GLN A 448 -0.61 -9.44 15.46
C GLN A 448 -0.89 -9.03 14.01
N HIS A 449 0.04 -8.36 13.32
CA HIS A 449 -0.12 -8.04 11.90
C HIS A 449 -0.14 -9.30 11.03
N HIS A 450 0.68 -10.30 11.32
CA HIS A 450 0.63 -11.59 10.61
C HIS A 450 -0.74 -12.25 10.72
N HIS A 451 -1.37 -12.18 11.90
CA HIS A 451 -2.71 -12.73 12.13
C HIS A 451 -3.84 -12.02 11.37
N LEU A 452 -3.59 -10.87 10.74
CA LEU A 452 -4.55 -10.21 9.84
C LEU A 452 -4.68 -10.91 8.48
N TRP A 453 -3.70 -11.72 8.11
CA TRP A 453 -3.76 -12.48 6.86
C TRP A 453 -4.85 -13.55 6.91
N THR A 454 -5.70 -13.58 5.87
CA THR A 454 -6.71 -14.62 5.66
C THR A 454 -6.87 -14.87 4.18
N PHE A 455 -6.99 -16.15 3.80
CA PHE A 455 -7.50 -16.56 2.49
C PHE A 455 -8.98 -16.85 2.63
N GLU A 456 -9.84 -16.29 1.79
CA GLU A 456 -11.29 -16.40 1.94
C GLU A 456 -11.99 -16.62 0.58
N VAL A 457 -13.01 -17.49 0.56
CA VAL A 457 -13.89 -17.71 -0.58
C VAL A 457 -15.30 -17.24 -0.23
N PHE A 458 -15.85 -16.35 -1.03
CA PHE A 458 -17.16 -15.71 -0.82
C PHE A 458 -18.15 -16.13 -1.90
N LEU A 459 -19.42 -16.14 -1.53
CA LEU A 459 -20.54 -16.46 -2.41
C LEU A 459 -21.47 -15.28 -2.56
N THR A 460 -22.06 -15.16 -3.75
CA THR A 460 -23.14 -14.20 -4.05
C THR A 460 -24.24 -14.20 -2.98
N PRO A 461 -24.87 -13.03 -2.70
CA PRO A 461 -26.00 -12.98 -1.77
C PRO A 461 -27.28 -13.64 -2.33
N ASP A 462 -27.33 -13.89 -3.63
CA ASP A 462 -28.48 -14.46 -4.30
C ASP A 462 -28.84 -15.87 -3.78
N GLN A 463 -29.99 -16.39 -4.12
CA GLN A 463 -30.45 -17.66 -3.62
C GLN A 463 -29.57 -18.81 -4.12
N VAL A 464 -28.81 -19.38 -3.21
CA VAL A 464 -28.03 -20.59 -3.44
C VAL A 464 -28.58 -21.67 -2.52
N SER A 465 -28.82 -22.87 -3.06
CA SER A 465 -29.35 -23.97 -2.27
C SER A 465 -28.38 -24.36 -1.14
N THR A 466 -28.93 -24.91 -0.06
CA THR A 466 -28.09 -25.40 1.05
C THR A 466 -27.17 -26.54 0.59
N GLU A 467 -27.59 -27.31 -0.40
CA GLU A 467 -26.82 -28.40 -0.99
C GLU A 467 -25.61 -27.85 -1.75
N HIS A 468 -25.79 -26.94 -2.69
CA HIS A 468 -24.69 -26.27 -3.41
C HIS A 468 -23.70 -25.59 -2.46
N PHE A 469 -24.19 -24.97 -1.39
CA PHE A 469 -23.33 -24.37 -0.38
C PHE A 469 -22.43 -25.42 0.31
N ARG A 470 -22.99 -26.58 0.68
CA ARG A 470 -22.24 -27.67 1.33
C ARG A 470 -21.24 -28.33 0.35
N GLU A 471 -21.64 -28.50 -0.89
CA GLU A 471 -20.77 -29.02 -1.94
C GLU A 471 -19.57 -28.10 -2.17
N LEU A 472 -19.80 -26.78 -2.31
CA LEU A 472 -18.73 -25.80 -2.41
C LEU A 472 -17.82 -25.80 -1.18
N GLN A 473 -18.38 -25.94 0.04
CA GLN A 473 -17.55 -26.02 1.24
C GLN A 473 -16.64 -27.27 1.21
N LYS A 474 -17.19 -28.42 0.81
CA LYS A 474 -16.43 -29.65 0.69
C LYS A 474 -15.33 -29.51 -0.36
N LEU A 475 -15.69 -28.97 -1.52
CA LEU A 475 -14.74 -28.73 -2.60
C LEU A 475 -13.61 -27.79 -2.14
N CYS A 476 -13.93 -26.64 -1.53
CA CYS A 476 -12.91 -25.72 -1.03
C CYS A 476 -11.97 -26.36 0.00
N ARG A 477 -12.47 -27.24 0.86
CA ARG A 477 -11.60 -28.01 1.77
C ARG A 477 -10.63 -28.90 1.01
N THR A 478 -11.14 -29.67 0.07
CA THR A 478 -10.29 -30.53 -0.77
C THR A 478 -9.22 -29.73 -1.52
N LEU A 479 -9.58 -28.50 -2.00
CA LEU A 479 -8.71 -27.66 -2.81
C LEU A 479 -7.67 -26.88 -2.02
N PHE A 480 -8.05 -26.42 -0.82
CA PHE A 480 -7.30 -25.41 -0.08
C PHE A 480 -6.89 -25.83 1.34
N GLU A 481 -7.24 -27.04 1.83
CA GLU A 481 -6.70 -27.57 3.09
C GLU A 481 -5.35 -28.23 2.84
N GLN A 482 -4.35 -27.82 3.59
CA GLN A 482 -2.98 -28.32 3.46
C GLN A 482 -2.88 -29.83 3.69
N GLU A 483 -3.56 -30.35 4.71
CA GLU A 483 -3.57 -31.79 5.01
C GLU A 483 -4.18 -32.63 3.89
N THR A 484 -5.22 -32.12 3.22
CA THR A 484 -5.86 -32.80 2.10
C THR A 484 -4.97 -32.80 0.87
N GLN A 485 -4.19 -31.74 0.68
CA GLN A 485 -3.29 -31.59 -0.46
C GLN A 485 -2.05 -32.49 -0.38
N GLU A 486 -1.52 -32.75 0.81
CA GLU A 486 -0.41 -33.69 0.97
C GLU A 486 -0.81 -35.12 0.57
N ASN A 487 -2.10 -35.50 0.75
CA ASN A 487 -2.60 -36.82 0.44
C ASN A 487 -3.23 -36.98 -0.95
N ASN A 488 -3.74 -35.91 -1.58
CA ASN A 488 -4.55 -35.96 -2.82
C ASN A 488 -4.21 -34.85 -3.84
N ARG A 489 -3.09 -34.16 -3.71
CA ARG A 489 -2.74 -33.04 -4.59
C ARG A 489 -2.68 -33.43 -6.07
N ASP A 490 -2.12 -34.58 -6.35
CA ASP A 490 -1.95 -35.05 -7.72
C ASP A 490 -3.31 -35.46 -8.35
N ASP A 491 -4.21 -36.11 -7.59
CA ASP A 491 -5.55 -36.45 -8.07
C ASP A 491 -6.40 -35.22 -8.34
N TYR A 492 -6.32 -34.23 -7.43
CA TYR A 492 -7.03 -32.98 -7.60
C TYR A 492 -6.53 -32.17 -8.81
N LEU A 493 -5.21 -31.99 -8.93
CA LEU A 493 -4.63 -31.33 -10.10
C LEU A 493 -5.02 -32.02 -11.39
N ARG A 494 -5.12 -33.34 -11.37
CA ARG A 494 -5.60 -34.14 -12.49
C ARG A 494 -7.03 -33.79 -12.85
N ASP A 495 -7.96 -33.76 -11.89
CA ASP A 495 -9.37 -33.40 -12.11
C ASP A 495 -9.54 -31.96 -12.59
N PHE A 496 -8.78 -31.03 -11.98
CA PHE A 496 -8.75 -29.61 -12.40
C PHE A 496 -8.29 -29.47 -13.86
N TYR A 497 -7.18 -30.11 -14.22
CA TYR A 497 -6.66 -30.02 -15.58
C TYR A 497 -7.53 -30.79 -16.58
N ASP A 498 -8.13 -31.90 -16.19
CA ASP A 498 -9.09 -32.61 -17.05
C ASP A 498 -10.30 -31.73 -17.40
N ALA A 499 -10.83 -30.97 -16.42
CA ALA A 499 -11.91 -30.02 -16.66
C ALA A 499 -11.47 -28.88 -17.61
N GLN A 500 -10.24 -28.34 -17.45
CA GLN A 500 -9.72 -27.30 -18.34
C GLN A 500 -9.48 -27.81 -19.76
N VAL A 501 -8.93 -29.03 -19.91
CA VAL A 501 -8.73 -29.67 -21.20
C VAL A 501 -10.08 -29.96 -21.89
N LEU A 502 -11.07 -30.42 -21.14
CA LEU A 502 -12.43 -30.65 -21.66
C LEU A 502 -13.05 -29.34 -22.17
N LYS A 503 -12.89 -28.25 -21.42
CA LYS A 503 -13.37 -26.93 -21.81
C LYS A 503 -12.66 -26.43 -23.08
N ALA A 504 -11.34 -26.58 -23.17
CA ALA A 504 -10.57 -26.25 -24.36
C ALA A 504 -10.99 -27.06 -25.59
N CYS A 505 -11.19 -28.37 -25.44
CA CYS A 505 -11.70 -29.20 -26.51
C CYS A 505 -13.08 -28.76 -26.97
N SER A 506 -14.00 -28.50 -26.04
CA SER A 506 -15.37 -28.08 -26.35
C SER A 506 -15.39 -26.72 -27.08
N ASN A 507 -14.61 -25.75 -26.60
CA ASN A 507 -14.55 -24.42 -27.19
C ASN A 507 -13.98 -24.43 -28.62
N ASN A 508 -13.09 -25.36 -28.94
CA ASN A 508 -12.41 -25.43 -30.24
C ASN A 508 -12.93 -26.56 -31.13
N GLY A 509 -14.01 -27.25 -30.74
CA GLY A 509 -14.63 -28.31 -31.53
C GLY A 509 -13.75 -29.55 -31.75
N LEU A 510 -12.80 -29.78 -30.82
CA LEU A 510 -11.86 -30.91 -30.92
C LEU A 510 -12.53 -32.23 -30.45
N ILE A 511 -12.52 -33.25 -31.31
CA ILE A 511 -13.13 -34.56 -31.08
C ILE A 511 -12.03 -35.62 -31.03
N HIS A 512 -12.25 -36.68 -30.21
CA HIS A 512 -11.33 -37.82 -30.07
C HIS A 512 -9.95 -37.47 -29.48
N VAL A 513 -9.92 -36.52 -28.55
CA VAL A 513 -8.71 -36.13 -27.81
C VAL A 513 -8.46 -37.11 -26.66
N ASN A 514 -7.25 -37.64 -26.55
CA ASN A 514 -6.85 -38.46 -25.39
C ASN A 514 -6.49 -37.54 -24.20
N ARG A 515 -7.52 -37.18 -23.41
CA ARG A 515 -7.41 -36.27 -22.30
C ARG A 515 -6.42 -36.72 -21.23
N GLU A 516 -6.32 -38.01 -20.94
CA GLU A 516 -5.41 -38.53 -19.92
C GLU A 516 -3.95 -38.22 -20.22
N ILE A 517 -3.55 -38.32 -21.49
CA ILE A 517 -2.18 -38.02 -21.92
C ILE A 517 -1.93 -36.52 -21.74
N ILE A 518 -2.83 -35.67 -22.23
CA ILE A 518 -2.69 -34.20 -22.13
C ILE A 518 -2.63 -33.75 -20.68
N VAL A 519 -3.54 -34.22 -19.83
CA VAL A 519 -3.57 -33.91 -18.42
C VAL A 519 -2.27 -34.35 -17.73
N GLY A 520 -1.76 -35.54 -18.07
CA GLY A 520 -0.48 -36.02 -17.54
C GLY A 520 0.70 -35.12 -17.90
N GLU A 521 0.76 -34.62 -19.14
CA GLU A 521 1.81 -33.70 -19.61
C GLU A 521 1.68 -32.28 -19.00
N ILE A 522 0.44 -31.77 -18.90
CA ILE A 522 0.18 -30.50 -18.23
C ILE A 522 0.57 -30.56 -16.74
N MET A 523 0.26 -31.63 -16.05
CA MET A 523 0.66 -31.88 -14.67
C MET A 523 2.18 -31.94 -14.50
N SER A 524 2.88 -32.58 -15.41
CA SER A 524 4.34 -32.61 -15.43
C SER A 524 4.93 -31.21 -15.61
N ASN A 525 4.36 -30.41 -16.50
CA ASN A 525 4.76 -29.01 -16.71
C ASN A 525 4.39 -28.11 -15.52
N HIS A 526 3.27 -28.38 -14.83
CA HIS A 526 2.90 -27.64 -13.63
C HIS A 526 3.94 -27.76 -12.52
N ARG A 527 4.58 -28.91 -12.35
CA ARG A 527 5.68 -29.11 -11.39
C ARG A 527 6.89 -28.22 -11.67
N THR A 528 7.10 -27.85 -12.93
CA THR A 528 8.21 -27.00 -13.38
C THR A 528 7.78 -25.55 -13.61
N ASN A 529 6.52 -25.29 -13.96
CA ASN A 529 5.93 -23.97 -14.20
C ASN A 529 4.51 -23.86 -13.61
N PRO A 530 4.37 -23.56 -12.32
CA PRO A 530 3.07 -23.48 -11.65
C PRO A 530 2.22 -22.28 -12.08
N LYS A 531 2.69 -21.39 -12.95
CA LYS A 531 1.98 -20.19 -13.43
C LYS A 531 1.22 -20.42 -14.74
N GLN A 532 0.96 -21.66 -15.13
CA GLN A 532 0.17 -21.96 -16.33
C GLN A 532 -1.24 -21.36 -16.25
N THR A 533 -1.62 -20.58 -17.26
CA THR A 533 -2.97 -20.03 -17.42
C THR A 533 -3.86 -20.96 -18.25
N TYR A 534 -5.19 -20.75 -18.21
CA TYR A 534 -6.12 -21.46 -19.11
C TYR A 534 -5.71 -21.31 -20.59
N ARG A 535 -5.25 -20.11 -20.99
CA ARG A 535 -4.79 -19.85 -22.36
C ARG A 535 -3.57 -20.69 -22.75
N ASP A 536 -2.66 -20.93 -21.81
CA ASP A 536 -1.50 -21.82 -22.05
C ASP A 536 -1.96 -23.26 -22.23
N ILE A 537 -2.94 -23.70 -21.42
CA ILE A 537 -3.56 -25.02 -21.52
C ILE A 537 -4.31 -25.17 -22.86
N GLU A 538 -5.12 -24.17 -23.21
CA GLU A 538 -5.88 -24.16 -24.47
C GLU A 538 -4.94 -24.21 -25.69
N ASN A 539 -3.90 -23.39 -25.72
CA ASN A 539 -2.89 -23.41 -26.78
C ASN A 539 -2.17 -24.76 -26.84
N TYR A 540 -1.84 -25.35 -25.68
CA TYR A 540 -1.22 -26.64 -25.61
C TYR A 540 -2.11 -27.74 -26.20
N VAL A 541 -3.41 -27.75 -25.85
CA VAL A 541 -4.41 -28.69 -26.36
C VAL A 541 -4.55 -28.58 -27.89
N ILE A 542 -4.64 -27.34 -28.41
CA ILE A 542 -4.76 -27.10 -29.85
C ILE A 542 -3.51 -27.60 -30.59
N ASN A 543 -2.32 -27.18 -30.13
CA ASN A 543 -1.05 -27.60 -30.75
C ASN A 543 -0.82 -29.09 -30.72
N SER A 544 -1.18 -29.77 -29.61
CA SER A 544 -1.04 -31.22 -29.48
C SER A 544 -2.00 -31.94 -30.40
N TYR A 545 -3.20 -31.41 -30.61
CA TYR A 545 -4.18 -31.96 -31.57
C TYR A 545 -3.71 -31.80 -33.02
N ASP A 546 -3.20 -30.62 -33.39
CA ASP A 546 -2.69 -30.32 -34.75
C ASP A 546 -1.47 -31.18 -35.11
N GLU A 547 -0.60 -31.47 -34.14
CA GLU A 547 0.57 -32.31 -34.31
C GLU A 547 0.22 -33.84 -34.36
N LYS A 548 -1.06 -34.22 -34.26
CA LYS A 548 -1.53 -35.61 -34.24
C LYS A 548 -0.85 -36.48 -33.18
N LYS A 549 -0.43 -35.89 -32.09
CA LYS A 549 0.23 -36.61 -30.97
C LYS A 549 -0.78 -37.29 -30.04
N ILE A 550 -2.08 -36.99 -30.21
CA ILE A 550 -3.17 -37.45 -29.34
C ILE A 550 -4.44 -37.71 -30.14
#